data_67c56de3b703d3a98aa891a01768c46d
#
_entry.id   67c56de3b703d3a98aa891a01768c46d
#
_cell.length_a   1.000
_cell.length_b   1.000
_cell.length_c   1.000
_cell.angle_alpha   90.00
_cell.angle_beta   90.00
_cell.angle_gamma   90.00
#
_symmetry.space_group_name_H-M   'P 1'
#
loop_
_entity.id
_entity.type
_entity.pdbx_description
1 polymer ?
#
loop_
_entity_poly.entity_id
_entity_poly.type
_entity_poly.pdbx_seq_one_letter_code
_entity_poly.pdbx_strand_id
1 'polypeptide(L)'
;MPVEYARNEQGRYQTDGLSAKDFHRVFELIQKQQRKNRRKARRTLTPRTMGKRNRELDAFLNLGKKKDGTYFTPEDIRNFDAARKTHKSKFRNTVPGITYAQLVAQSTSIDIKRANNRVSDGTGIKAATFLGIKHNLAVVSVKASEESVHQHHRVRIRFEEWDQAVEDMGEDGASKARVAAELCKGRVSFDCDCGRHQYWYRYMATAGNYAVAPPKEYAFPKIRNPDLTGVACKHVLHTMTRFQ
;
A
#
# COMPACT_ATOMS: atom_id res chain seq x y z
N MET A 1 7.00 -27.73 29.24
CA MET A 1 5.77 -27.60 28.45
C MET A 1 5.79 -26.25 27.74
N PRO A 2 5.32 -26.14 26.48
CA PRO A 2 5.20 -24.83 25.86
C PRO A 2 4.17 -24.00 26.62
N VAL A 3 4.49 -22.77 26.96
CA VAL A 3 3.55 -21.84 27.61
C VAL A 3 2.47 -21.47 26.59
N GLU A 4 1.22 -21.81 26.92
CA GLU A 4 0.08 -21.49 26.09
C GLU A 4 -0.45 -20.13 26.52
N TYR A 5 -0.45 -19.15 25.62
CA TYR A 5 -0.91 -17.79 25.91
C TYR A 5 -2.41 -17.67 25.59
N ALA A 6 -3.16 -17.02 26.48
CA ALA A 6 -4.60 -16.81 26.34
C ALA A 6 -4.93 -16.03 25.07
N ARG A 7 -6.05 -16.38 24.43
CA ARG A 7 -6.62 -15.68 23.29
C ARG A 7 -8.04 -15.21 23.61
N ASN A 8 -8.43 -14.08 23.05
CA ASN A 8 -9.80 -13.61 23.13
C ASN A 8 -10.70 -14.39 22.15
N GLU A 9 -12.01 -14.14 22.20
CA GLU A 9 -13.02 -14.78 21.32
C GLU A 9 -12.73 -14.61 19.82
N GLN A 10 -11.99 -13.54 19.44
CA GLN A 10 -11.56 -13.29 18.06
C GLN A 10 -10.25 -14.01 17.68
N GLY A 11 -9.73 -14.87 18.58
CA GLY A 11 -8.48 -15.61 18.38
C GLY A 11 -7.20 -14.78 18.47
N ARG A 12 -7.27 -13.53 18.96
CA ARG A 12 -6.11 -12.67 19.20
C ARG A 12 -5.50 -12.95 20.57
N TYR A 13 -4.17 -12.91 20.63
CA TYR A 13 -3.47 -13.04 21.91
C TYR A 13 -3.82 -11.88 22.85
N GLN A 14 -4.13 -12.21 24.11
CA GLN A 14 -4.25 -11.23 25.18
C GLN A 14 -2.85 -10.85 25.64
N THR A 15 -2.56 -9.56 25.68
CA THR A 15 -1.23 -9.03 26.02
C THR A 15 -1.21 -8.26 27.34
N ASP A 16 -2.39 -8.02 27.91
CA ASP A 16 -2.52 -7.28 29.16
C ASP A 16 -1.97 -8.11 30.33
N GLY A 17 -1.15 -7.49 31.17
CA GLY A 17 -0.56 -8.15 32.35
C GLY A 17 0.61 -9.09 32.06
N LEU A 18 1.09 -9.19 30.81
CA LEU A 18 2.25 -10.01 30.50
C LEU A 18 3.56 -9.36 30.97
N SER A 19 4.49 -10.20 31.47
CA SER A 19 5.87 -9.75 31.67
C SER A 19 6.51 -9.31 30.36
N ALA A 20 7.53 -8.46 30.41
CA ALA A 20 8.28 -8.03 29.20
C ALA A 20 8.79 -9.22 28.38
N LYS A 21 9.23 -10.29 29.05
CA LYS A 21 9.72 -11.52 28.43
C LYS A 21 8.60 -12.29 27.71
N ASP A 22 7.43 -12.37 28.33
CA ASP A 22 6.29 -13.07 27.74
C ASP A 22 5.65 -12.26 26.62
N PHE A 23 5.58 -10.94 26.78
CA PHE A 23 5.17 -10.03 25.71
C PHE A 23 6.05 -10.21 24.46
N HIS A 24 7.37 -10.28 24.65
CA HIS A 24 8.30 -10.51 23.52
C HIS A 24 8.04 -11.85 22.83
N ARG A 25 7.81 -12.92 23.58
CA ARG A 25 7.45 -14.24 23.03
C ARG A 25 6.13 -14.23 22.28
N VAL A 26 5.09 -13.60 22.83
CA VAL A 26 3.80 -13.44 22.15
C VAL A 26 3.96 -12.63 20.86
N PHE A 27 4.75 -11.57 20.90
CA PHE A 27 5.04 -10.75 19.72
C PHE A 27 5.75 -11.55 18.60
N GLU A 28 6.70 -12.42 18.95
CA GLU A 28 7.32 -13.34 17.99
C GLU A 28 6.29 -14.33 17.40
N LEU A 29 5.39 -14.86 18.20
CA LEU A 29 4.31 -15.74 17.71
C LEU A 29 3.38 -15.00 16.75
N ILE A 30 3.00 -13.76 17.07
CA ILE A 30 2.21 -12.88 16.17
C ILE A 30 2.96 -12.67 14.87
N GLN A 31 4.24 -12.32 14.92
CA GLN A 31 5.06 -12.12 13.71
C GLN A 31 5.17 -13.43 12.89
N LYS A 32 5.38 -14.57 13.54
CA LYS A 32 5.42 -15.88 12.88
C LYS A 32 4.09 -16.20 12.18
N GLN A 33 2.98 -15.94 12.85
CA GLN A 33 1.65 -16.11 12.26
C GLN A 33 1.42 -15.16 11.09
N GLN A 34 1.80 -13.88 11.21
CA GLN A 34 1.72 -12.92 10.12
C GLN A 34 2.59 -13.35 8.92
N ARG A 35 3.82 -13.85 9.15
CA ARG A 35 4.68 -14.39 8.08
C ARG A 35 4.02 -15.60 7.41
N LYS A 36 3.38 -16.50 8.17
CA LYS A 36 2.64 -17.65 7.63
C LYS A 36 1.45 -17.20 6.79
N ASN A 37 0.67 -16.22 7.28
CA ASN A 37 -0.47 -15.66 6.56
C ASN A 37 -0.02 -14.93 5.27
N ARG A 38 1.08 -14.16 5.32
CA ARG A 38 1.68 -13.53 4.13
C ARG A 38 2.15 -14.58 3.11
N ARG A 39 2.75 -15.69 3.55
CA ARG A 39 3.13 -16.80 2.64
C ARG A 39 1.92 -17.46 1.99
N LYS A 40 0.81 -17.63 2.73
CA LYS A 40 -0.45 -18.13 2.17
C LYS A 40 -1.06 -17.15 1.18
N ALA A 41 -1.07 -15.86 1.51
CA ALA A 41 -1.59 -14.81 0.63
C ALA A 41 -0.75 -14.66 -0.67
N ARG A 42 0.57 -14.93 -0.62
CA ARG A 42 1.44 -14.97 -1.81
C ARG A 42 1.10 -16.09 -2.78
N ARG A 43 0.49 -17.18 -2.32
CA ARG A 43 -0.03 -18.24 -3.18
C ARG A 43 -1.34 -17.79 -3.82
N THR A 44 -1.30 -16.66 -4.53
CA THR A 44 -2.40 -16.28 -5.40
C THR A 44 -2.64 -17.43 -6.35
N LEU A 45 -3.88 -17.90 -6.42
CA LEU A 45 -4.26 -18.90 -7.40
C LEU A 45 -3.91 -18.35 -8.79
N THR A 46 -3.10 -19.09 -9.51
CA THR A 46 -2.76 -18.81 -10.90
C THR A 46 -3.41 -19.90 -11.76
N PRO A 47 -3.65 -19.66 -13.05
CA PRO A 47 -4.16 -20.71 -13.94
C PRO A 47 -3.35 -22.01 -13.87
N ARG A 48 -2.02 -21.90 -13.66
CA ARG A 48 -1.12 -23.04 -13.47
C ARG A 48 -1.33 -23.82 -12.17
N THR A 49 -1.74 -23.15 -11.10
CA THR A 49 -2.04 -23.82 -9.81
C THR A 49 -3.41 -24.45 -9.78
N MET A 50 -4.30 -24.03 -10.67
CA MET A 50 -5.65 -24.56 -10.79
C MET A 50 -5.75 -25.86 -11.58
N GLY A 51 -4.82 -26.13 -12.50
CA GLY A 51 -4.81 -27.36 -13.31
C GLY A 51 -4.38 -28.63 -12.58
N LYS A 52 -4.23 -28.61 -11.26
CA LYS A 52 -3.96 -29.81 -10.43
C LYS A 52 -5.28 -30.37 -9.91
N ARG A 53 -5.76 -31.40 -10.58
CA ARG A 53 -7.09 -32.02 -10.55
C ARG A 53 -7.87 -32.15 -9.23
N ASN A 54 -7.27 -32.14 -8.05
CA ASN A 54 -7.97 -32.42 -6.78
C ASN A 54 -8.05 -31.23 -5.83
N ARG A 55 -7.78 -29.98 -6.28
CA ARG A 55 -7.76 -28.79 -5.40
C ARG A 55 -8.63 -27.63 -5.90
N GLU A 56 -9.38 -27.85 -6.99
CA GLU A 56 -10.06 -26.74 -7.65
C GLU A 56 -11.21 -26.18 -6.81
N LEU A 57 -12.10 -27.03 -6.34
CA LEU A 57 -13.29 -26.58 -5.60
C LEU A 57 -12.90 -25.94 -4.26
N ASP A 58 -12.10 -26.62 -3.44
CA ASP A 58 -11.63 -26.11 -2.16
C ASP A 58 -10.85 -24.80 -2.33
N ALA A 59 -10.06 -24.70 -3.41
CA ALA A 59 -9.30 -23.49 -3.69
C ALA A 59 -10.21 -22.31 -4.01
N PHE A 60 -11.29 -22.51 -4.77
CA PHE A 60 -12.30 -21.48 -5.06
C PHE A 60 -13.11 -21.10 -3.83
N LEU A 61 -13.56 -22.07 -3.05
CA LEU A 61 -14.27 -21.83 -1.78
C LEU A 61 -13.41 -21.01 -0.81
N ASN A 62 -12.12 -21.31 -0.73
CA ASN A 62 -11.16 -20.56 0.10
C ASN A 62 -10.89 -19.13 -0.40
N LEU A 63 -11.22 -18.78 -1.65
CA LEU A 63 -11.18 -17.39 -2.12
C LEU A 63 -12.31 -16.54 -1.52
N GLY A 64 -13.38 -17.18 -1.02
CA GLY A 64 -14.57 -16.51 -0.53
C GLY A 64 -15.46 -16.02 -1.66
N LYS A 65 -16.39 -15.12 -1.34
CA LYS A 65 -17.40 -14.61 -2.28
C LYS A 65 -17.03 -13.23 -2.83
N LYS A 66 -17.54 -12.90 -4.00
CA LYS A 66 -17.55 -11.56 -4.58
C LYS A 66 -18.53 -10.65 -3.82
N LYS A 67 -18.61 -9.39 -4.19
CA LYS A 67 -19.56 -8.43 -3.59
C LYS A 67 -21.01 -8.81 -3.79
N ASP A 68 -21.33 -9.42 -4.93
CA ASP A 68 -22.66 -9.90 -5.31
C ASP A 68 -23.06 -11.22 -4.66
N GLY A 69 -22.20 -11.77 -3.79
CA GLY A 69 -22.41 -13.04 -3.11
C GLY A 69 -22.03 -14.27 -3.92
N THR A 70 -21.67 -14.15 -5.19
CA THR A 70 -21.24 -15.26 -6.04
C THR A 70 -19.80 -15.69 -5.74
N TYR A 71 -19.43 -16.91 -6.09
CA TYR A 71 -18.05 -17.39 -5.97
C TYR A 71 -17.20 -16.93 -7.16
N PHE A 72 -15.90 -16.85 -6.94
CA PHE A 72 -14.93 -16.61 -8.01
C PHE A 72 -14.89 -17.77 -8.97
N THR A 73 -14.71 -17.48 -10.26
CA THR A 73 -14.65 -18.44 -11.36
C THR A 73 -13.22 -18.60 -11.89
N PRO A 74 -12.93 -19.66 -12.69
CA PRO A 74 -11.67 -19.78 -13.42
C PRO A 74 -11.36 -18.57 -14.30
N GLU A 75 -12.37 -17.93 -14.85
CA GLU A 75 -12.23 -16.72 -15.66
C GLU A 75 -11.77 -15.52 -14.82
N ASP A 76 -12.36 -15.31 -13.63
CA ASP A 76 -11.91 -14.29 -12.71
C ASP A 76 -10.40 -14.43 -12.41
N ILE A 77 -9.93 -15.67 -12.21
CA ILE A 77 -8.51 -15.94 -11.94
C ILE A 77 -7.63 -15.62 -13.15
N ARG A 78 -8.08 -15.92 -14.36
CA ARG A 78 -7.37 -15.53 -15.60
C ARG A 78 -7.28 -14.01 -15.71
N ASN A 79 -8.37 -13.31 -15.43
CA ASN A 79 -8.43 -11.85 -15.45
C ASN A 79 -7.49 -11.23 -14.38
N PHE A 80 -7.44 -11.78 -13.18
CA PHE A 80 -6.49 -11.33 -12.13
C PHE A 80 -5.04 -11.55 -12.54
N ASP A 81 -4.72 -12.66 -13.22
CA ASP A 81 -3.37 -12.92 -13.70
C ASP A 81 -2.99 -11.97 -14.84
N ALA A 82 -3.91 -11.68 -15.76
CA ALA A 82 -3.74 -10.70 -16.83
C ALA A 82 -3.52 -9.29 -16.26
N ALA A 83 -4.38 -8.83 -15.35
CA ALA A 83 -4.24 -7.54 -14.67
C ALA A 83 -2.90 -7.41 -13.95
N ARG A 84 -2.46 -8.47 -13.26
CA ARG A 84 -1.17 -8.52 -12.59
C ARG A 84 0.01 -8.40 -13.55
N LYS A 85 -0.04 -9.12 -14.68
CA LYS A 85 1.01 -9.04 -15.71
C LYS A 85 1.08 -7.67 -16.32
N THR A 86 -0.06 -7.06 -16.66
CA THR A 86 -0.16 -5.70 -17.19
C THR A 86 0.37 -4.69 -16.19
N HIS A 87 -0.02 -4.78 -14.91
CA HIS A 87 0.50 -3.88 -13.89
C HIS A 87 2.02 -4.01 -13.74
N LYS A 88 2.55 -5.23 -13.64
CA LYS A 88 4.00 -5.46 -13.54
C LYS A 88 4.76 -4.98 -14.77
N SER A 89 4.19 -5.04 -15.97
CA SER A 89 4.87 -4.57 -17.18
C SER A 89 5.06 -3.06 -17.20
N LYS A 90 4.16 -2.28 -16.55
CA LYS A 90 4.28 -0.82 -16.41
C LYS A 90 5.44 -0.40 -15.51
N PHE A 91 5.84 -1.27 -14.57
CA PHE A 91 6.88 -1.01 -13.56
C PHE A 91 8.04 -2.00 -13.69
N ARG A 92 8.45 -2.32 -14.92
CA ARG A 92 9.56 -3.26 -15.18
C ARG A 92 10.92 -2.76 -14.72
N ASN A 93 11.02 -1.50 -14.35
CA ASN A 93 12.26 -0.91 -13.91
C ASN A 93 12.75 -1.53 -12.59
N THR A 94 14.02 -1.85 -12.55
CA THR A 94 14.73 -2.32 -11.35
C THR A 94 14.85 -1.21 -10.30
N VAL A 95 14.76 0.05 -10.72
CA VAL A 95 14.85 1.22 -9.85
C VAL A 95 13.55 1.41 -9.08
N PRO A 96 13.59 1.57 -7.75
CA PRO A 96 12.40 1.80 -6.94
C PRO A 96 11.74 3.15 -7.22
N GLY A 97 10.46 3.25 -6.88
CA GLY A 97 9.71 4.50 -6.94
C GLY A 97 9.00 4.77 -8.26
N ILE A 98 8.17 5.81 -8.25
CA ILE A 98 7.36 6.31 -9.37
C ILE A 98 7.48 7.83 -9.41
N THR A 99 7.55 8.43 -10.59
CA THR A 99 7.57 9.91 -10.73
C THR A 99 6.17 10.50 -10.53
N TYR A 100 6.10 11.81 -10.20
CA TYR A 100 4.81 12.50 -10.08
C TYR A 100 3.99 12.44 -11.37
N ALA A 101 4.63 12.61 -12.53
CA ALA A 101 3.97 12.51 -13.82
C ALA A 101 3.33 11.12 -14.03
N GLN A 102 4.06 10.04 -13.72
CA GLN A 102 3.53 8.67 -13.76
C GLN A 102 2.40 8.46 -12.75
N LEU A 103 2.54 9.02 -11.54
CA LEU A 103 1.54 8.95 -10.49
C LEU A 103 0.21 9.56 -10.95
N VAL A 104 0.24 10.76 -11.53
CA VAL A 104 -0.96 11.44 -12.02
C VAL A 104 -1.54 10.72 -13.24
N ALA A 105 -0.72 10.37 -14.23
CA ALA A 105 -1.18 9.72 -15.46
C ALA A 105 -1.85 8.36 -15.23
N GLN A 106 -1.46 7.64 -14.18
CA GLN A 106 -1.99 6.31 -13.87
C GLN A 106 -3.05 6.31 -12.76
N SER A 107 -3.32 7.45 -12.13
CA SER A 107 -4.34 7.56 -11.09
C SER A 107 -5.74 7.69 -11.68
N THR A 108 -6.75 7.27 -10.92
CA THR A 108 -8.13 7.41 -11.34
C THR A 108 -8.56 8.88 -11.30
N SER A 109 -9.41 9.28 -12.24
CA SER A 109 -9.92 10.66 -12.31
C SER A 109 -10.63 11.09 -11.02
N ILE A 110 -11.34 10.18 -10.36
CA ILE A 110 -12.02 10.47 -9.10
C ILE A 110 -11.03 10.71 -7.93
N ASP A 111 -9.94 9.93 -7.84
CA ASP A 111 -8.94 10.17 -6.80
C ASP A 111 -8.19 11.48 -7.04
N ILE A 112 -7.95 11.87 -8.30
CA ILE A 112 -7.37 13.18 -8.67
C ILE A 112 -8.33 14.32 -8.30
N LYS A 113 -9.62 14.22 -8.65
CA LYS A 113 -10.63 15.24 -8.31
C LYS A 113 -10.72 15.42 -6.80
N ARG A 114 -10.76 14.33 -6.03
CA ARG A 114 -10.79 14.34 -4.57
C ARG A 114 -9.52 14.92 -3.94
N ALA A 115 -8.36 14.60 -4.50
CA ALA A 115 -7.08 15.15 -4.05
C ALA A 115 -7.04 16.68 -4.19
N ASN A 116 -7.63 17.23 -5.24
CA ASN A 116 -7.68 18.66 -5.54
C ASN A 116 -8.94 19.36 -5.01
N ASN A 117 -9.71 18.70 -4.16
CA ASN A 117 -10.99 19.21 -3.62
C ASN A 117 -11.97 19.67 -4.70
N ARG A 118 -12.01 18.98 -5.85
CA ARG A 118 -12.89 19.26 -6.99
C ARG A 118 -14.08 18.29 -7.04
N VAL A 119 -14.69 18.05 -5.88
CA VAL A 119 -15.87 17.20 -5.69
C VAL A 119 -16.81 17.88 -4.70
N SER A 120 -18.12 17.68 -4.89
CA SER A 120 -19.16 18.24 -4.03
C SER A 120 -19.65 17.26 -2.94
N ASP A 121 -19.15 16.02 -2.95
CA ASP A 121 -19.61 14.93 -2.06
C ASP A 121 -18.92 14.94 -0.66
N GLY A 122 -18.24 16.02 -0.29
CA GLY A 122 -17.55 16.12 1.00
C GLY A 122 -16.27 15.24 1.12
N THR A 123 -15.95 14.45 0.09
CA THR A 123 -14.79 13.54 0.14
C THR A 123 -13.47 14.18 -0.30
N GLY A 124 -13.47 15.44 -0.74
CA GLY A 124 -12.29 16.19 -1.14
C GLY A 124 -11.33 16.46 0.02
N ILE A 125 -10.06 16.62 -0.28
CA ILE A 125 -9.04 16.97 0.73
C ILE A 125 -9.09 18.48 1.00
N LYS A 126 -9.34 18.86 2.25
CA LYS A 126 -9.44 20.26 2.68
C LYS A 126 -8.14 20.79 3.28
N ALA A 127 -7.34 19.94 3.93
CA ALA A 127 -6.11 20.37 4.59
C ALA A 127 -5.09 19.22 4.69
N ALA A 128 -3.82 19.59 4.67
CA ALA A 128 -2.71 18.72 4.97
C ALA A 128 -1.60 19.50 5.67
N THR A 129 -0.93 18.85 6.63
CA THR A 129 0.14 19.44 7.42
C THR A 129 1.40 18.62 7.26
N PHE A 130 2.48 19.24 6.85
CA PHE A 130 3.80 18.60 6.82
C PHE A 130 4.28 18.44 8.28
N LEU A 131 4.55 17.18 8.66
CA LEU A 131 5.00 16.88 10.04
C LEU A 131 6.52 16.88 10.17
N GLY A 132 7.23 16.66 9.08
CA GLY A 132 8.68 16.66 9.05
C GLY A 132 9.26 15.66 8.06
N ILE A 133 10.57 15.70 7.92
CA ILE A 133 11.36 14.78 7.13
C ILE A 133 12.49 14.22 8.00
N LYS A 134 12.68 12.92 7.92
CA LYS A 134 13.82 12.25 8.55
C LYS A 134 14.55 11.47 7.48
N HIS A 135 15.80 11.87 7.20
CA HIS A 135 16.51 11.34 6.05
C HIS A 135 15.69 11.58 4.79
N ASN A 136 15.51 10.57 3.98
CA ASN A 136 14.74 10.61 2.74
C ASN A 136 13.22 10.39 2.91
N LEU A 137 12.72 10.29 4.16
CA LEU A 137 11.31 9.96 4.44
C LEU A 137 10.57 11.17 5.00
N ALA A 138 9.70 11.75 4.19
CA ALA A 138 8.76 12.79 4.60
C ALA A 138 7.46 12.18 5.14
N VAL A 139 6.88 12.84 6.15
CA VAL A 139 5.60 12.46 6.76
C VAL A 139 4.65 13.65 6.71
N VAL A 140 3.44 13.40 6.20
CA VAL A 140 2.37 14.40 6.07
C VAL A 140 1.10 13.87 6.72
N SER A 141 0.47 14.71 7.54
CA SER A 141 -0.85 14.49 8.10
C SER A 141 -1.90 15.11 7.20
N VAL A 142 -2.79 14.32 6.65
CA VAL A 142 -3.85 14.78 5.75
C VAL A 142 -5.20 14.66 6.46
N LYS A 143 -5.98 15.74 6.50
CA LYS A 143 -7.30 15.73 7.12
C LYS A 143 -8.21 14.74 6.38
N ALA A 144 -8.84 13.86 7.13
CA ALA A 144 -9.77 12.89 6.58
C ALA A 144 -11.12 13.56 6.20
N SER A 145 -11.91 12.90 5.37
CA SER A 145 -13.30 13.31 5.11
C SER A 145 -14.18 13.08 6.35
N GLU A 146 -15.29 13.77 6.44
CA GLU A 146 -16.20 13.76 7.59
C GLU A 146 -16.77 12.38 7.92
N GLU A 147 -16.94 11.54 6.90
CA GLU A 147 -17.40 10.14 7.05
C GLU A 147 -16.30 9.16 7.49
N SER A 148 -15.06 9.63 7.67
CA SER A 148 -13.96 8.76 8.07
C SER A 148 -13.98 8.48 9.56
N VAL A 149 -13.67 7.24 9.94
CA VAL A 149 -13.46 6.85 11.35
C VAL A 149 -12.26 7.58 11.97
N HIS A 150 -11.30 7.98 11.17
CA HIS A 150 -10.10 8.70 11.60
C HIS A 150 -10.21 10.18 11.22
N GLN A 151 -9.74 11.07 12.09
CA GLN A 151 -9.71 12.50 11.81
C GLN A 151 -8.62 12.89 10.81
N HIS A 152 -7.51 12.18 10.80
CA HIS A 152 -6.36 12.39 9.93
C HIS A 152 -5.82 11.08 9.40
N HIS A 153 -5.20 11.15 8.21
CA HIS A 153 -4.45 10.07 7.62
C HIS A 153 -2.98 10.46 7.48
N ARG A 154 -2.10 9.51 7.81
CA ARG A 154 -0.66 9.69 7.69
C ARG A 154 -0.19 9.20 6.34
N VAL A 155 0.42 10.08 5.58
CA VAL A 155 1.10 9.79 4.32
C VAL A 155 2.61 9.81 4.55
N ARG A 156 3.29 8.79 4.07
CA ARG A 156 4.75 8.68 4.07
C ARG A 156 5.24 8.71 2.63
N ILE A 157 6.16 9.60 2.33
CA ILE A 157 6.81 9.73 1.02
C ILE A 157 8.30 9.54 1.21
N ARG A 158 8.90 8.60 0.51
CA ARG A 158 10.34 8.39 0.46
C ARG A 158 10.86 8.87 -0.89
N PHE A 159 11.80 9.79 -0.86
CA PHE A 159 12.53 10.25 -2.05
C PHE A 159 13.64 9.26 -2.37
N GLU A 160 13.58 8.63 -3.54
CA GLU A 160 14.50 7.54 -3.89
C GLU A 160 15.88 8.03 -4.33
N GLU A 161 15.98 9.24 -4.84
CA GLU A 161 17.23 9.87 -5.30
C GLU A 161 17.84 10.82 -4.24
N TRP A 162 17.46 10.64 -2.97
CA TRP A 162 17.89 11.53 -1.89
C TRP A 162 19.40 11.58 -1.70
N ASP A 163 20.06 10.41 -1.67
CA ASP A 163 21.49 10.35 -1.36
C ASP A 163 22.28 11.02 -2.48
N GLN A 164 21.94 10.78 -3.73
CA GLN A 164 22.53 11.43 -4.90
C GLN A 164 22.33 12.96 -4.85
N ALA A 165 21.11 13.41 -4.57
CA ALA A 165 20.81 14.85 -4.53
C ALA A 165 21.54 15.58 -3.38
N VAL A 166 21.80 14.89 -2.25
CA VAL A 166 22.58 15.44 -1.13
C VAL A 166 24.07 15.50 -1.49
N GLU A 167 24.58 14.49 -2.19
CA GLU A 167 25.96 14.43 -2.68
C GLU A 167 26.21 15.57 -3.68
N ASP A 168 25.36 15.71 -4.70
CA ASP A 168 25.43 16.79 -5.71
C ASP A 168 25.36 18.19 -5.07
N MET A 169 24.60 18.36 -3.96
CA MET A 169 24.54 19.61 -3.22
C MET A 169 25.91 19.95 -2.59
N GLY A 170 26.63 18.96 -2.11
CA GLY A 170 27.96 19.13 -1.52
C GLY A 170 29.02 19.51 -2.54
N GLU A 171 28.95 18.93 -3.75
CA GLU A 171 29.93 19.14 -4.80
C GLU A 171 29.67 20.41 -5.63
N ASP A 172 28.42 20.64 -6.01
CA ASP A 172 28.05 21.75 -6.92
C ASP A 172 27.66 23.05 -6.21
N GLY A 173 27.58 23.05 -4.88
CA GLY A 173 27.11 24.21 -4.09
C GLY A 173 25.66 24.58 -4.38
N ALA A 174 24.84 23.65 -4.85
CA ALA A 174 23.45 23.87 -5.19
C ALA A 174 22.64 24.31 -3.97
N SER A 175 21.70 25.25 -4.14
CA SER A 175 20.86 25.70 -3.03
C SER A 175 19.91 24.60 -2.56
N LYS A 176 19.59 24.58 -1.26
CA LYS A 176 18.63 23.62 -0.67
C LYS A 176 17.27 23.63 -1.38
N ALA A 177 16.83 24.80 -1.84
CA ALA A 177 15.56 24.95 -2.56
C ALA A 177 15.61 24.25 -3.93
N ARG A 178 16.73 24.37 -4.67
CA ARG A 178 16.94 23.69 -5.95
C ARG A 178 16.93 22.18 -5.77
N VAL A 179 17.68 21.66 -4.80
CA VAL A 179 17.74 20.24 -4.48
C VAL A 179 16.38 19.70 -4.08
N ALA A 180 15.63 20.42 -3.23
CA ALA A 180 14.28 20.04 -2.86
C ALA A 180 13.32 19.97 -4.07
N ALA A 181 13.40 20.94 -4.98
CA ALA A 181 12.60 20.96 -6.21
C ALA A 181 12.92 19.78 -7.15
N GLU A 182 14.19 19.40 -7.26
CA GLU A 182 14.62 18.24 -8.06
C GLU A 182 14.15 16.94 -7.44
N LEU A 183 14.28 16.75 -6.12
CA LEU A 183 13.77 15.60 -5.40
C LEU A 183 12.26 15.41 -5.57
N CYS A 184 11.49 16.51 -5.57
CA CYS A 184 10.05 16.44 -5.77
C CYS A 184 9.65 16.00 -7.18
N LYS A 185 10.48 16.28 -8.20
CA LYS A 185 10.30 15.78 -9.58
C LYS A 185 10.79 14.35 -9.76
N GLY A 186 11.68 13.90 -8.92
CA GLY A 186 12.28 12.58 -8.93
C GLY A 186 11.32 11.44 -8.61
N ARG A 187 11.89 10.28 -8.36
CA ARG A 187 11.12 9.07 -8.05
C ARG A 187 10.82 9.02 -6.55
N VAL A 188 9.58 8.66 -6.25
CA VAL A 188 9.12 8.50 -4.87
C VAL A 188 8.49 7.14 -4.64
N SER A 189 8.71 6.59 -3.45
CA SER A 189 7.87 5.52 -2.90
C SER A 189 6.96 6.10 -1.83
N PHE A 190 5.79 5.50 -1.64
CA PHE A 190 4.83 6.02 -0.68
C PHE A 190 4.06 4.93 0.05
N ASP A 191 3.45 5.33 1.17
CA ASP A 191 2.42 4.58 1.88
C ASP A 191 1.42 5.56 2.50
N CYS A 192 0.21 5.08 2.71
CA CYS A 192 -0.83 5.80 3.42
C CYS A 192 -1.60 4.82 4.30
N ASP A 193 -1.98 5.25 5.50
CA ASP A 193 -2.74 4.42 6.45
C ASP A 193 -4.25 4.37 6.16
N CYS A 194 -4.75 5.11 5.16
CA CYS A 194 -6.17 5.08 4.81
C CYS A 194 -6.61 3.73 4.21
N GLY A 195 -7.87 3.35 4.46
CA GLY A 195 -8.43 2.10 3.96
C GLY A 195 -8.37 1.96 2.43
N ARG A 196 -8.52 3.08 1.68
CA ARG A 196 -8.40 3.03 0.22
C ARG A 196 -6.99 2.65 -0.24
N HIS A 197 -5.94 3.21 0.38
CA HIS A 197 -4.58 2.78 0.06
C HIS A 197 -4.36 1.33 0.48
N GLN A 198 -4.74 0.98 1.70
CA GLN A 198 -4.51 -0.34 2.26
C GLN A 198 -5.14 -1.46 1.43
N TYR A 199 -6.39 -1.31 1.03
CA TYR A 199 -7.15 -2.39 0.39
C TYR A 199 -7.22 -2.31 -1.14
N TRP A 200 -6.81 -1.19 -1.76
CA TRP A 200 -6.85 -0.97 -3.21
C TRP A 200 -5.46 -0.87 -3.82
N TYR A 201 -4.53 -0.11 -3.20
CA TYR A 201 -3.30 0.34 -3.84
C TYR A 201 -2.01 -0.21 -3.24
N ARG A 202 -2.00 -0.61 -1.95
CA ARG A 202 -0.75 -1.10 -1.31
C ARG A 202 -0.18 -2.35 -1.97
N TYR A 203 -1.06 -3.27 -2.43
CA TYR A 203 -0.61 -4.40 -3.25
C TYR A 203 0.10 -3.93 -4.52
N MET A 204 -0.48 -2.96 -5.23
CA MET A 204 0.05 -2.42 -6.48
C MET A 204 1.39 -1.72 -6.24
N ALA A 205 1.49 -0.91 -5.19
CA ALA A 205 2.73 -0.26 -4.78
C ALA A 205 3.82 -1.28 -4.45
N THR A 206 3.46 -2.39 -3.77
CA THR A 206 4.39 -3.48 -3.46
C THR A 206 4.84 -4.21 -4.73
N ALA A 207 3.92 -4.51 -5.64
CA ALA A 207 4.20 -5.23 -6.88
C ALA A 207 4.95 -4.37 -7.90
N GLY A 208 4.71 -3.05 -7.89
CA GLY A 208 5.34 -2.06 -8.77
C GLY A 208 6.63 -1.46 -8.21
N ASN A 209 7.09 -1.91 -7.03
CA ASN A 209 8.32 -1.43 -6.38
C ASN A 209 8.32 0.08 -6.03
N TYR A 210 7.15 0.64 -5.66
CA TYR A 210 7.02 2.02 -5.19
C TYR A 210 6.33 2.12 -3.81
N ALA A 211 6.39 1.06 -3.00
CA ALA A 211 5.86 1.05 -1.65
C ALA A 211 6.91 1.45 -0.60
N VAL A 212 6.58 2.35 0.30
CA VAL A 212 7.31 2.52 1.54
C VAL A 212 7.03 1.34 2.47
N ALA A 213 8.04 0.54 2.75
CA ALA A 213 7.94 -0.64 3.59
C ALA A 213 8.58 -0.39 4.97
N PRO A 214 8.13 -1.05 6.05
CA PRO A 214 6.86 -1.75 6.19
C PRO A 214 5.64 -0.80 6.23
N PRO A 215 4.42 -1.27 5.94
CA PRO A 215 4.04 -2.62 5.56
C PRO A 215 4.10 -2.87 4.06
N LYS A 216 4.35 -4.12 3.63
CA LYS A 216 4.13 -4.58 2.25
C LYS A 216 2.87 -5.42 2.18
N GLU A 217 2.11 -5.30 1.07
CA GLU A 217 0.91 -6.09 0.84
C GLU A 217 1.14 -7.06 -0.33
N TYR A 218 0.80 -8.32 -0.10
CA TYR A 218 0.95 -9.38 -1.09
C TYR A 218 -0.37 -10.05 -1.46
N ALA A 219 -1.45 -9.73 -0.74
CA ALA A 219 -2.78 -10.21 -1.08
C ALA A 219 -3.34 -9.40 -2.25
N PHE A 220 -3.69 -10.10 -3.33
CA PHE A 220 -4.31 -9.48 -4.49
C PHE A 220 -5.66 -8.84 -4.10
N PRO A 221 -5.96 -7.59 -4.49
CA PRO A 221 -7.17 -6.88 -4.10
C PRO A 221 -8.40 -7.32 -4.89
N LYS A 222 -8.68 -8.64 -4.89
CA LYS A 222 -9.67 -9.33 -5.71
C LYS A 222 -11.11 -8.82 -5.60
N ILE A 223 -11.45 -8.17 -4.47
CA ILE A 223 -12.80 -7.63 -4.23
C ILE A 223 -12.83 -6.12 -4.46
N ARG A 224 -11.77 -5.43 -4.04
CA ARG A 224 -11.77 -3.96 -4.03
C ARG A 224 -11.23 -3.35 -5.30
N ASN A 225 -10.23 -3.98 -5.93
CA ASN A 225 -9.59 -3.50 -7.15
C ASN A 225 -9.09 -4.68 -8.00
N PRO A 226 -10.01 -5.52 -8.53
CA PRO A 226 -9.65 -6.72 -9.29
C PRO A 226 -8.88 -6.41 -10.58
N ASP A 227 -9.14 -5.26 -11.20
CA ASP A 227 -8.53 -4.84 -12.46
C ASP A 227 -7.24 -4.05 -12.28
N LEU A 228 -6.81 -3.85 -11.02
CA LEU A 228 -5.63 -3.06 -10.66
C LEU A 228 -5.61 -1.66 -11.30
N THR A 229 -6.74 -0.97 -11.27
CA THR A 229 -6.89 0.40 -11.77
C THR A 229 -6.39 1.44 -10.77
N GLY A 230 -5.83 2.55 -11.27
CA GLY A 230 -5.22 3.58 -10.44
C GLY A 230 -3.89 3.13 -9.82
N VAL A 231 -3.26 3.97 -9.03
CA VAL A 231 -1.98 3.68 -8.36
C VAL A 231 -1.88 4.23 -6.96
N ALA A 232 -2.65 5.27 -6.64
CA ALA A 232 -2.60 5.96 -5.35
C ALA A 232 -3.96 6.47 -4.89
N CYS A 233 -4.12 6.62 -3.59
CA CYS A 233 -5.31 7.26 -2.99
C CYS A 233 -5.20 8.79 -3.07
N LYS A 234 -6.33 9.47 -2.88
CA LYS A 234 -6.43 10.93 -2.84
C LYS A 234 -5.42 11.60 -1.89
N HIS A 235 -5.09 10.97 -0.76
CA HIS A 235 -4.17 11.54 0.24
C HIS A 235 -2.72 11.58 -0.28
N VAL A 236 -2.25 10.51 -0.92
CA VAL A 236 -0.93 10.48 -1.56
C VAL A 236 -0.87 11.49 -2.71
N LEU A 237 -1.90 11.51 -3.57
CA LEU A 237 -1.99 12.46 -4.68
C LEU A 237 -1.95 13.91 -4.19
N HIS A 238 -2.74 14.26 -3.18
CA HIS A 238 -2.76 15.60 -2.58
C HIS A 238 -1.38 15.98 -2.05
N THR A 239 -0.75 15.07 -1.29
CA THR A 239 0.59 15.30 -0.73
C THR A 239 1.61 15.58 -1.84
N MET A 240 1.62 14.74 -2.89
CA MET A 240 2.56 14.90 -4.00
C MET A 240 2.28 16.18 -4.81
N THR A 241 1.02 16.56 -5.00
CA THR A 241 0.67 17.85 -5.64
C THR A 241 1.17 19.05 -4.83
N ARG A 242 1.27 18.93 -3.51
CA ARG A 242 1.79 20.01 -2.64
C ARG A 242 3.32 20.08 -2.60
N PHE A 243 3.98 19.02 -2.99
CA PHE A 243 5.44 18.98 -3.10
C PHE A 243 5.94 19.50 -4.46
N GLN A 244 5.07 19.57 -5.47
CA GLN A 244 5.39 20.17 -6.77
C GLN A 244 5.23 21.70 -6.76
#